data_ac1c5c96e94da73edd2726979eec3e2f
#
_entry.id   ac1c5c96e94da73edd2726979eec3e2f
#
_cell.length_a   1.000
_cell.length_b   1.000
_cell.length_c   1.000
_cell.angle_alpha   90.00
_cell.angle_beta   90.00
_cell.angle_gamma   90.00
#
_symmetry.space_group_name_H-M   'P 1'
#
loop_
_entity.id
_entity.type
_entity.pdbx_description
1 polymer ?
#
loop_
_entity_poly.entity_id
_entity_poly.type
_entity_poly.pdbx_seq_one_letter_code
_entity_poly.pdbx_strand_id
1 'polypeptide(L)'
;MKPTPQPSSAQIAQWINDAVTNTPVYDLHTHLYPANFGSHMLWGIDELLTYHYLIAETVRATNIPYEKYWAMTQPQQADLNWKTLFIDRAPVSEACRGVVTVLNKLGLDLSSKNLIDYRKWYASQKPADLVDKVFELANVHTAVMTNDALDPVERELWMKGGDVDPRFKGVLRIDPLLYGWPKVADTLRGFGYKVGSDFGLGSMGEIRRFLNEWIDRMKALYVAVSITPDWKYPDDSAMTRVIQEAILPVTQERNIPFAVMIGVQRQVNPQLRLAGDSLGKADINAVARLCEQNPDNKFMVTMLSRENQHELCVTARKFPNLFLFGCWWFLNNPSLIEEMTRMRMELLGTSFVPQHSDCRILDQLVYKWDHSRKVIAKVMTDKFVDLATGGWPVTQEEVKRTAKGYLSDNFENYIAGTV
;
A
#
# COMPACT_ATOMS: atom_id res chain seq x y z
N MET A 1 -31.52 29.39 24.05
CA MET A 1 -31.69 28.03 23.47
C MET A 1 -31.23 27.01 24.50
N LYS A 2 -31.97 25.95 24.75
CA LYS A 2 -31.48 24.85 25.57
C LYS A 2 -30.35 24.17 24.75
N PRO A 3 -29.18 23.89 25.35
CA PRO A 3 -28.14 23.18 24.65
C PRO A 3 -28.69 21.84 24.15
N THR A 4 -28.44 21.49 22.92
CA THR A 4 -28.73 20.15 22.38
C THR A 4 -28.00 19.14 23.23
N PRO A 5 -28.70 18.10 23.75
CA PRO A 5 -28.02 17.11 24.59
C PRO A 5 -26.87 16.48 23.86
N GLN A 6 -25.69 16.49 24.48
CA GLN A 6 -24.49 15.87 23.93
C GLN A 6 -24.67 14.34 23.83
N PRO A 7 -24.23 13.70 22.76
CA PRO A 7 -24.24 12.25 22.67
C PRO A 7 -23.34 11.63 23.74
N SER A 8 -23.74 10.49 24.29
CA SER A 8 -22.86 9.74 25.20
C SER A 8 -21.66 9.14 24.46
N SER A 9 -20.58 8.87 25.19
CA SER A 9 -19.39 8.20 24.61
C SER A 9 -19.76 6.85 23.96
N ALA A 10 -20.71 6.10 24.54
CA ALA A 10 -21.21 4.87 23.96
C ALA A 10 -21.95 5.09 22.62
N GLN A 11 -22.72 6.17 22.53
CA GLN A 11 -23.43 6.54 21.31
C GLN A 11 -22.45 6.97 20.20
N ILE A 12 -21.42 7.75 20.55
CA ILE A 12 -20.35 8.15 19.62
C ILE A 12 -19.61 6.89 19.12
N ALA A 13 -19.24 5.98 20.02
CA ALA A 13 -18.59 4.72 19.67
C ALA A 13 -19.43 3.87 18.70
N GLN A 14 -20.75 3.78 18.95
CA GLN A 14 -21.67 3.07 18.07
C GLN A 14 -21.70 3.71 16.67
N TRP A 15 -21.87 5.03 16.57
CA TRP A 15 -21.91 5.73 15.29
C TRP A 15 -20.62 5.52 14.48
N ILE A 16 -19.47 5.54 15.17
CA ILE A 16 -18.16 5.35 14.53
C ILE A 16 -17.99 3.91 14.06
N ASN A 17 -18.31 2.92 14.88
CA ASN A 17 -18.24 1.51 14.48
C ASN A 17 -19.14 1.24 13.27
N ASP A 18 -20.36 1.76 13.26
CA ASP A 18 -21.29 1.62 12.15
C ASP A 18 -20.73 2.31 10.89
N ALA A 19 -20.24 3.53 11.02
CA ALA A 19 -19.70 4.29 9.89
C ALA A 19 -18.45 3.62 9.29
N VAL A 20 -17.48 3.23 10.13
CA VAL A 20 -16.24 2.60 9.66
C VAL A 20 -16.49 1.20 9.08
N THR A 21 -17.43 0.43 9.65
CA THR A 21 -17.75 -0.92 9.15
C THR A 21 -18.46 -0.85 7.80
N ASN A 22 -19.42 0.06 7.64
CA ASN A 22 -20.29 0.09 6.46
C ASN A 22 -19.75 0.96 5.32
N THR A 23 -18.74 1.79 5.54
CA THR A 23 -18.12 2.57 4.45
C THR A 23 -17.23 1.67 3.59
N PRO A 24 -17.49 1.53 2.29
CA PRO A 24 -16.59 0.82 1.38
C PRO A 24 -15.24 1.53 1.27
N VAL A 25 -14.16 0.75 1.10
CA VAL A 25 -12.81 1.29 1.01
C VAL A 25 -12.40 1.51 -0.45
N TYR A 26 -11.76 2.64 -0.68
CA TYR A 26 -10.87 2.87 -1.81
C TYR A 26 -9.44 2.53 -1.38
N ASP A 27 -8.96 1.31 -1.67
CA ASP A 27 -7.60 0.89 -1.29
C ASP A 27 -6.59 1.46 -2.28
N LEU A 28 -5.98 2.55 -1.91
CA LEU A 28 -5.20 3.41 -2.81
C LEU A 28 -3.81 2.87 -3.18
N HIS A 29 -3.37 1.75 -2.58
CA HIS A 29 -2.09 1.13 -2.91
C HIS A 29 -2.07 -0.36 -2.59
N THR A 30 -1.99 -1.16 -3.64
CA THR A 30 -1.88 -2.63 -3.58
C THR A 30 -0.93 -3.14 -4.65
N HIS A 31 -0.52 -4.40 -4.54
CA HIS A 31 0.13 -5.18 -5.59
C HIS A 31 -0.80 -6.29 -6.10
N LEU A 32 -2.11 -6.05 -6.05
CA LEU A 32 -3.12 -6.98 -6.53
C LEU A 32 -3.35 -6.80 -8.01
N TYR A 33 -3.72 -7.88 -8.68
CA TYR A 33 -4.07 -7.90 -10.09
C TYR A 33 -5.41 -8.59 -10.29
N PRO A 34 -6.20 -8.19 -11.31
CA PRO A 34 -7.44 -8.86 -11.65
C PRO A 34 -7.16 -10.24 -12.28
N ALA A 35 -8.18 -11.10 -12.28
CA ALA A 35 -8.06 -12.49 -12.73
C ALA A 35 -7.50 -12.66 -14.16
N ASN A 36 -7.75 -11.70 -15.05
CA ASN A 36 -7.25 -11.73 -16.44
C ASN A 36 -5.75 -11.42 -16.58
N PHE A 37 -5.06 -11.05 -15.49
CA PHE A 37 -3.59 -10.92 -15.44
C PHE A 37 -2.89 -12.26 -15.14
N GLY A 38 -3.63 -13.36 -15.06
CA GLY A 38 -3.08 -14.71 -14.97
C GLY A 38 -2.17 -14.92 -13.75
N SER A 39 -0.91 -15.30 -13.98
CA SER A 39 0.05 -15.60 -12.91
C SER A 39 0.47 -14.39 -12.04
N HIS A 40 0.15 -13.16 -12.44
CA HIS A 40 0.35 -12.00 -11.58
C HIS A 40 -0.65 -11.93 -10.43
N MET A 41 -1.84 -12.52 -10.58
CA MET A 41 -2.81 -12.63 -9.51
C MET A 41 -2.40 -13.75 -8.55
N LEU A 42 -1.79 -13.38 -7.43
CA LEU A 42 -1.44 -14.32 -6.36
C LEU A 42 -2.64 -14.52 -5.44
N TRP A 43 -2.94 -15.77 -5.10
CA TRP A 43 -4.06 -16.14 -4.23
C TRP A 43 -3.90 -17.56 -3.68
N GLY A 44 -4.54 -17.84 -2.56
CA GLY A 44 -4.59 -19.18 -2.01
C GLY A 44 -3.71 -19.41 -0.80
N ILE A 45 -3.94 -20.55 -0.12
CA ILE A 45 -3.32 -20.80 1.18
C ILE A 45 -1.80 -20.95 1.11
N ASP A 46 -1.25 -21.56 0.06
CA ASP A 46 0.19 -21.73 -0.07
C ASP A 46 0.89 -20.39 -0.34
N GLU A 47 0.26 -19.49 -1.11
CA GLU A 47 0.75 -18.11 -1.27
C GLU A 47 0.73 -17.35 0.05
N LEU A 48 -0.38 -17.42 0.81
CA LEU A 48 -0.48 -16.80 2.14
C LEU A 48 0.61 -17.29 3.08
N LEU A 49 0.85 -18.61 3.12
CA LEU A 49 1.82 -19.23 4.02
C LEU A 49 3.27 -18.99 3.60
N THR A 50 3.53 -18.75 2.31
CA THR A 50 4.87 -18.44 1.78
C THR A 50 5.07 -16.94 1.55
N TYR A 51 4.20 -16.10 2.11
CA TYR A 51 4.43 -14.67 2.12
C TYR A 51 5.67 -14.32 2.95
N HIS A 52 6.44 -13.37 2.50
CA HIS A 52 7.80 -13.11 3.01
C HIS A 52 7.89 -12.88 4.53
N TYR A 53 6.84 -12.39 5.19
CA TYR A 53 6.82 -12.26 6.66
C TYR A 53 6.85 -13.64 7.34
N LEU A 54 6.02 -14.58 6.88
CA LEU A 54 5.98 -15.92 7.46
C LEU A 54 7.26 -16.72 7.15
N ILE A 55 7.87 -16.49 5.98
CA ILE A 55 9.19 -17.05 5.66
C ILE A 55 10.22 -16.60 6.69
N ALA A 56 10.32 -15.29 6.93
CA ALA A 56 11.27 -14.73 7.90
C ALA A 56 11.03 -15.29 9.32
N GLU A 57 9.77 -15.36 9.75
CA GLU A 57 9.37 -15.90 11.04
C GLU A 57 9.74 -17.39 11.17
N THR A 58 9.46 -18.20 10.14
CA THR A 58 9.77 -19.63 10.13
C THR A 58 11.28 -19.89 10.19
N VAL A 59 12.05 -19.22 9.34
CA VAL A 59 13.51 -19.39 9.31
C VAL A 59 14.11 -18.99 10.66
N ARG A 60 13.68 -17.88 11.25
CA ARG A 60 14.09 -17.46 12.58
C ARG A 60 13.69 -18.48 13.67
N ALA A 61 12.49 -19.03 13.57
CA ALA A 61 11.93 -19.93 14.58
C ALA A 61 12.56 -21.33 14.58
N THR A 62 12.98 -21.81 13.40
CA THR A 62 13.53 -23.16 13.19
C THR A 62 15.04 -23.19 13.08
N ASN A 63 15.66 -22.04 12.78
CA ASN A 63 17.07 -21.94 12.44
C ASN A 63 17.46 -22.89 11.28
N ILE A 64 16.54 -23.15 10.36
CA ILE A 64 16.79 -23.97 9.18
C ILE A 64 17.84 -23.31 8.30
N PRO A 65 18.83 -24.05 7.75
CA PRO A 65 19.75 -23.52 6.76
C PRO A 65 18.98 -22.93 5.55
N TYR A 66 19.36 -21.73 5.10
CA TYR A 66 18.66 -21.02 4.03
C TYR A 66 18.59 -21.84 2.74
N GLU A 67 19.67 -22.50 2.36
CA GLU A 67 19.74 -23.37 1.18
C GLU A 67 18.76 -24.54 1.28
N LYS A 68 18.55 -25.09 2.47
CA LYS A 68 17.55 -26.13 2.71
C LYS A 68 16.13 -25.61 2.52
N TYR A 69 15.84 -24.40 3.04
CA TYR A 69 14.53 -23.80 2.88
C TYR A 69 14.22 -23.51 1.42
N TRP A 70 15.17 -22.92 0.70
CA TRP A 70 14.99 -22.54 -0.69
C TRP A 70 15.06 -23.71 -1.69
N ALA A 71 15.54 -24.88 -1.28
CA ALA A 71 15.46 -26.12 -2.07
C ALA A 71 14.06 -26.76 -2.03
N MET A 72 13.20 -26.36 -1.10
CA MET A 72 11.82 -26.85 -1.01
C MET A 72 10.95 -26.24 -2.12
N THR A 73 9.96 -27.02 -2.58
CA THR A 73 8.87 -26.48 -3.39
C THR A 73 7.98 -25.57 -2.55
N GLN A 74 7.20 -24.69 -3.18
CA GLN A 74 6.28 -23.79 -2.46
C GLN A 74 5.33 -24.57 -1.51
N PRO A 75 4.67 -25.67 -1.92
CA PRO A 75 3.86 -26.46 -0.97
C PRO A 75 4.65 -27.02 0.23
N GLN A 76 5.91 -27.42 0.03
CA GLN A 76 6.76 -27.90 1.13
C GLN A 76 7.16 -26.75 2.08
N GLN A 77 7.43 -25.56 1.55
CA GLN A 77 7.65 -24.36 2.37
C GLN A 77 6.39 -24.00 3.16
N ALA A 78 5.21 -24.06 2.52
CA ALA A 78 3.93 -23.83 3.19
C ALA A 78 3.65 -24.85 4.29
N ASP A 79 3.95 -26.15 4.08
CA ASP A 79 3.82 -27.19 5.10
C ASP A 79 4.73 -26.93 6.31
N LEU A 80 5.99 -26.53 6.07
CA LEU A 80 6.92 -26.19 7.14
C LEU A 80 6.46 -24.94 7.91
N ASN A 81 6.03 -23.90 7.20
CA ASN A 81 5.56 -22.66 7.81
C ASN A 81 4.28 -22.89 8.63
N TRP A 82 3.34 -23.66 8.09
CA TRP A 82 2.12 -24.05 8.80
C TRP A 82 2.43 -24.83 10.07
N LYS A 83 3.23 -25.91 9.94
CA LYS A 83 3.64 -26.72 11.11
C LYS A 83 4.30 -25.84 12.17
N THR A 84 5.28 -25.01 11.77
CA THR A 84 6.10 -24.24 12.72
C THR A 84 5.31 -23.16 13.42
N LEU A 85 4.51 -22.38 12.67
CA LEU A 85 3.90 -21.14 13.17
C LEU A 85 2.46 -21.32 13.69
N PHE A 86 1.74 -22.37 13.22
CA PHE A 86 0.32 -22.56 13.57
C PHE A 86 0.05 -23.83 14.37
N ILE A 87 0.93 -24.85 14.30
CA ILE A 87 0.76 -26.11 15.03
C ILE A 87 1.68 -26.15 16.24
N ASP A 88 2.99 -25.97 16.05
CA ASP A 88 3.98 -26.06 17.11
C ASP A 88 4.02 -24.79 17.98
N ARG A 89 3.48 -23.68 17.49
CA ARG A 89 3.45 -22.36 18.17
C ARG A 89 2.06 -21.72 18.07
N ALA A 90 1.84 -20.67 18.86
CA ALA A 90 0.64 -19.85 18.74
C ALA A 90 0.80 -18.79 17.63
N PRO A 91 -0.13 -18.67 16.69
CA PRO A 91 -0.06 -17.74 15.54
C PRO A 91 -0.42 -16.30 15.93
N VAL A 92 0.35 -15.70 16.84
CA VAL A 92 0.06 -14.37 17.43
C VAL A 92 0.65 -13.20 16.66
N SER A 93 1.62 -13.43 15.78
CA SER A 93 2.13 -12.36 14.90
C SER A 93 1.05 -11.84 13.97
N GLU A 94 1.16 -10.59 13.54
CA GLU A 94 0.13 -10.00 12.67
C GLU A 94 -0.04 -10.77 11.35
N ALA A 95 1.05 -11.28 10.78
CA ALA A 95 0.99 -12.06 9.56
C ALA A 95 0.29 -13.42 9.78
N CYS A 96 0.60 -14.12 10.87
CA CYS A 96 -0.06 -15.38 11.22
C CYS A 96 -1.53 -15.16 11.58
N ARG A 97 -1.83 -14.15 12.41
CA ARG A 97 -3.19 -13.77 12.78
C ARG A 97 -4.01 -13.40 11.53
N GLY A 98 -3.35 -12.78 10.54
CA GLY A 98 -3.95 -12.48 9.25
C GLY A 98 -4.43 -13.73 8.52
N VAL A 99 -3.60 -14.77 8.43
CA VAL A 99 -4.01 -16.07 7.84
C VAL A 99 -5.21 -16.65 8.58
N VAL A 100 -5.19 -16.65 9.92
CA VAL A 100 -6.31 -17.12 10.74
C VAL A 100 -7.59 -16.32 10.43
N THR A 101 -7.50 -15.00 10.33
CA THR A 101 -8.64 -14.15 9.98
C THR A 101 -9.20 -14.45 8.59
N VAL A 102 -8.33 -14.63 7.60
CA VAL A 102 -8.73 -15.00 6.23
C VAL A 102 -9.51 -16.32 6.23
N LEU A 103 -8.94 -17.38 6.81
CA LEU A 103 -9.59 -18.69 6.85
C LEU A 103 -10.95 -18.64 7.57
N ASN A 104 -11.03 -17.92 8.69
CA ASN A 104 -12.28 -17.72 9.43
C ASN A 104 -13.34 -16.98 8.61
N LYS A 105 -12.97 -15.89 7.95
CA LYS A 105 -13.89 -15.07 7.13
C LYS A 105 -14.36 -15.83 5.87
N LEU A 106 -13.53 -16.72 5.34
CA LEU A 106 -13.92 -17.62 4.25
C LEU A 106 -14.84 -18.76 4.72
N GLY A 107 -15.08 -18.91 6.03
CA GLY A 107 -15.95 -19.94 6.61
C GLY A 107 -15.28 -21.30 6.73
N LEU A 108 -13.94 -21.36 6.77
CA LEU A 108 -13.19 -22.61 6.87
C LEU A 108 -13.04 -23.03 8.33
N ASP A 109 -13.09 -24.35 8.57
CA ASP A 109 -12.96 -24.90 9.93
C ASP A 109 -11.52 -24.78 10.46
N LEU A 110 -11.33 -23.86 11.39
CA LEU A 110 -10.04 -23.64 12.06
C LEU A 110 -9.74 -24.68 13.14
N SER A 111 -10.74 -25.44 13.62
CA SER A 111 -10.54 -26.43 14.68
C SER A 111 -9.78 -27.65 14.17
N SER A 112 -9.96 -28.00 12.90
CA SER A 112 -9.27 -29.11 12.25
C SER A 112 -7.78 -28.85 12.06
N LYS A 113 -7.38 -27.58 11.88
CA LYS A 113 -6.01 -27.17 11.51
C LYS A 113 -5.41 -27.96 10.35
N ASN A 114 -6.26 -28.47 9.47
CA ASN A 114 -5.87 -29.37 8.38
C ASN A 114 -5.57 -28.59 7.10
N LEU A 115 -4.31 -28.37 6.81
CA LEU A 115 -3.87 -27.64 5.62
C LEU A 115 -4.34 -28.30 4.29
N ILE A 116 -4.49 -29.63 4.28
CA ILE A 116 -4.96 -30.35 3.08
C ILE A 116 -6.39 -29.93 2.74
N ASP A 117 -7.26 -29.74 3.72
CA ASP A 117 -8.65 -29.34 3.47
C ASP A 117 -8.75 -27.89 3.02
N TYR A 118 -7.89 -27.01 3.52
CA TYR A 118 -7.80 -25.63 3.01
C TYR A 118 -7.34 -25.61 1.55
N ARG A 119 -6.31 -26.39 1.20
CA ARG A 119 -5.86 -26.53 -0.21
C ARG A 119 -6.97 -27.05 -1.12
N LYS A 120 -7.74 -28.06 -0.68
CA LYS A 120 -8.88 -28.59 -1.44
C LYS A 120 -9.95 -27.52 -1.68
N TRP A 121 -10.24 -26.73 -0.64
CA TRP A 121 -11.20 -25.65 -0.77
C TRP A 121 -10.74 -24.62 -1.79
N TYR A 122 -9.49 -24.15 -1.70
CA TYR A 122 -8.94 -23.21 -2.68
C TYR A 122 -8.89 -23.78 -4.09
N ALA A 123 -8.55 -25.05 -4.26
CA ALA A 123 -8.53 -25.72 -5.56
C ALA A 123 -9.93 -25.81 -6.21
N SER A 124 -10.99 -25.70 -5.43
CA SER A 124 -12.37 -25.67 -5.94
C SER A 124 -12.85 -24.28 -6.36
N GLN A 125 -12.07 -23.21 -6.06
CA GLN A 125 -12.46 -21.84 -6.39
C GLN A 125 -12.07 -21.46 -7.81
N LYS A 126 -12.85 -20.58 -8.43
CA LYS A 126 -12.48 -19.90 -9.67
C LYS A 126 -11.89 -18.52 -9.31
N PRO A 127 -10.80 -18.09 -9.97
CA PRO A 127 -10.16 -16.82 -9.65
C PRO A 127 -11.11 -15.61 -9.62
N ALA A 128 -11.99 -15.47 -10.61
CA ALA A 128 -12.93 -14.35 -10.67
C ALA A 128 -13.94 -14.37 -9.51
N ASP A 129 -14.51 -15.54 -9.20
CA ASP A 129 -15.48 -15.70 -8.10
C ASP A 129 -14.80 -15.40 -6.74
N LEU A 130 -13.51 -15.75 -6.61
CA LEU A 130 -12.74 -15.44 -5.41
C LEU A 130 -12.46 -13.93 -5.28
N VAL A 131 -12.20 -13.22 -6.38
CA VAL A 131 -12.09 -11.75 -6.37
C VAL A 131 -13.36 -11.13 -5.81
N ASP A 132 -14.54 -11.53 -6.31
CA ASP A 132 -15.82 -11.03 -5.84
C ASP A 132 -15.99 -11.26 -4.35
N LYS A 133 -15.75 -12.48 -3.90
CA LYS A 133 -15.88 -12.88 -2.49
C LYS A 133 -14.93 -12.10 -1.57
N VAL A 134 -13.67 -11.93 -1.98
CA VAL A 134 -12.65 -11.20 -1.18
C VAL A 134 -12.99 -9.72 -1.08
N PHE A 135 -13.40 -9.08 -2.18
CA PHE A 135 -13.80 -7.67 -2.18
C PHE A 135 -15.03 -7.44 -1.29
N GLU A 136 -16.02 -8.33 -1.34
CA GLU A 136 -17.18 -8.30 -0.46
C GLU A 136 -16.79 -8.44 1.02
N LEU A 137 -16.00 -9.47 1.38
CA LEU A 137 -15.57 -9.73 2.75
C LEU A 137 -14.71 -8.60 3.34
N ALA A 138 -13.89 -7.96 2.51
CA ALA A 138 -13.07 -6.84 2.92
C ALA A 138 -13.83 -5.50 2.93
N ASN A 139 -15.01 -5.46 2.31
CA ASN A 139 -15.78 -4.24 2.02
C ASN A 139 -14.89 -3.20 1.29
N VAL A 140 -14.22 -3.65 0.23
CA VAL A 140 -13.39 -2.82 -0.65
C VAL A 140 -14.10 -2.67 -1.98
N HIS A 141 -14.28 -1.45 -2.48
CA HIS A 141 -14.90 -1.22 -3.78
C HIS A 141 -13.86 -0.96 -4.89
N THR A 142 -12.66 -0.52 -4.52
CA THR A 142 -11.57 -0.26 -5.48
C THR A 142 -10.24 -0.65 -4.87
N ALA A 143 -9.40 -1.35 -5.64
CA ALA A 143 -8.01 -1.64 -5.35
C ALA A 143 -7.12 -0.99 -6.41
N VAL A 144 -6.13 -0.21 -5.97
CA VAL A 144 -5.18 0.46 -6.86
C VAL A 144 -3.95 -0.42 -7.02
N MET A 145 -3.72 -0.87 -8.25
CA MET A 145 -2.57 -1.68 -8.63
C MET A 145 -1.32 -0.82 -8.78
N THR A 146 -0.17 -1.35 -8.38
CA THR A 146 1.15 -0.77 -8.73
C THR A 146 1.73 -1.52 -9.93
N ASN A 147 1.70 -0.89 -11.09
CA ASN A 147 2.00 -1.51 -12.38
C ASN A 147 3.38 -1.11 -12.89
N ASP A 148 4.19 -2.09 -13.32
CA ASP A 148 5.52 -1.87 -13.87
C ASP A 148 5.53 -2.04 -15.40
N ALA A 149 5.55 -0.93 -16.13
CA ALA A 149 5.61 -0.91 -17.58
C ALA A 149 6.96 -1.42 -18.16
N LEU A 150 7.96 -1.62 -17.31
CA LEU A 150 9.29 -2.14 -17.68
C LEU A 150 9.41 -3.65 -17.42
N ASP A 151 8.48 -4.25 -16.65
CA ASP A 151 8.36 -5.70 -16.55
C ASP A 151 7.84 -6.28 -17.88
N PRO A 152 8.55 -7.22 -18.51
CA PRO A 152 8.16 -7.71 -19.85
C PRO A 152 6.82 -8.42 -19.89
N VAL A 153 6.48 -9.16 -18.81
CA VAL A 153 5.25 -9.97 -18.77
C VAL A 153 4.06 -9.04 -18.51
N GLU A 154 4.17 -8.15 -17.54
CA GLU A 154 3.10 -7.18 -17.25
C GLU A 154 2.89 -6.23 -18.42
N ARG A 155 3.98 -5.75 -19.04
CA ARG A 155 3.93 -4.92 -20.24
C ARG A 155 3.13 -5.58 -21.37
N GLU A 156 3.37 -6.87 -21.61
CA GLU A 156 2.67 -7.61 -22.68
C GLU A 156 1.16 -7.65 -22.42
N LEU A 157 0.73 -7.86 -21.17
CA LEU A 157 -0.68 -7.85 -20.79
C LEU A 157 -1.34 -6.49 -21.10
N TRP A 158 -0.69 -5.40 -20.72
CA TRP A 158 -1.16 -4.04 -21.02
C TRP A 158 -1.16 -3.73 -22.53
N MET A 159 -0.17 -4.25 -23.28
CA MET A 159 -0.11 -4.04 -24.72
C MET A 159 -1.18 -4.82 -25.49
N LYS A 160 -1.55 -6.01 -25.02
CA LYS A 160 -2.68 -6.77 -25.58
C LYS A 160 -4.00 -6.04 -25.43
N GLY A 161 -4.11 -5.21 -24.40
CA GLY A 161 -5.36 -4.56 -24.06
C GLY A 161 -6.42 -5.56 -23.58
N GLY A 162 -7.64 -5.11 -23.45
CA GLY A 162 -8.78 -5.87 -22.97
C GLY A 162 -9.47 -5.19 -21.79
N ASP A 163 -10.62 -5.67 -21.42
CA ASP A 163 -11.37 -5.13 -20.29
C ASP A 163 -10.69 -5.52 -18.97
N VAL A 164 -10.22 -4.53 -18.25
CA VAL A 164 -9.76 -4.69 -16.87
C VAL A 164 -10.98 -4.55 -15.96
N ASP A 165 -11.10 -5.43 -14.99
CA ASP A 165 -12.13 -5.31 -13.94
C ASP A 165 -12.14 -3.88 -13.39
N PRO A 166 -13.26 -3.14 -13.46
CA PRO A 166 -13.32 -1.71 -13.12
C PRO A 166 -12.98 -1.41 -11.66
N ARG A 167 -13.00 -2.42 -10.79
CA ARG A 167 -12.56 -2.29 -9.39
C ARG A 167 -11.05 -2.12 -9.26
N PHE A 168 -10.26 -2.52 -10.26
CA PHE A 168 -8.82 -2.37 -10.28
C PHE A 168 -8.43 -1.11 -11.07
N LYS A 169 -7.67 -0.22 -10.44
CA LYS A 169 -7.18 1.02 -11.05
C LYS A 169 -5.66 0.96 -11.20
N GLY A 170 -5.14 1.54 -12.25
CA GLY A 170 -3.71 1.52 -12.55
C GLY A 170 -2.93 2.63 -11.86
N VAL A 171 -1.67 2.35 -11.53
CA VAL A 171 -0.64 3.31 -11.12
C VAL A 171 0.66 2.96 -11.82
N LEU A 172 1.33 3.96 -12.38
CA LEU A 172 2.60 3.74 -13.06
C LEU A 172 3.75 3.75 -12.06
N ARG A 173 4.34 2.57 -11.81
CA ARG A 173 5.52 2.41 -10.99
C ARG A 173 6.79 2.60 -11.83
N ILE A 174 7.75 3.39 -11.31
CA ILE A 174 8.91 3.82 -12.09
C ILE A 174 10.26 3.58 -11.40
N ASP A 175 10.32 2.73 -10.38
CA ASP A 175 11.58 2.45 -9.65
C ASP A 175 12.78 2.18 -10.59
N PRO A 176 12.64 1.37 -11.67
CA PRO A 176 13.77 1.10 -12.55
C PRO A 176 14.34 2.34 -13.25
N LEU A 177 13.52 3.35 -13.55
CA LEU A 177 14.01 4.60 -14.16
C LEU A 177 14.98 5.35 -13.25
N LEU A 178 14.82 5.22 -11.93
CA LEU A 178 15.61 5.95 -10.95
C LEU A 178 16.85 5.18 -10.49
N TYR A 179 16.79 3.84 -10.47
CA TYR A 179 17.86 3.01 -9.92
C TYR A 179 18.60 2.15 -10.94
N GLY A 180 18.01 1.92 -12.10
CA GLY A 180 18.46 0.89 -13.03
C GLY A 180 19.22 1.41 -14.25
N TRP A 181 19.51 2.70 -14.38
CA TRP A 181 20.29 3.22 -15.50
C TRP A 181 21.75 2.79 -15.43
N PRO A 182 22.42 2.37 -16.50
CA PRO A 182 21.99 2.39 -17.92
C PRO A 182 21.19 1.16 -18.39
N LYS A 183 21.01 0.13 -17.57
CA LYS A 183 20.27 -1.09 -17.96
C LYS A 183 18.86 -0.78 -18.45
N VAL A 184 18.18 0.13 -17.79
CA VAL A 184 16.83 0.57 -18.19
C VAL A 184 16.86 1.30 -19.53
N ALA A 185 17.94 2.01 -19.86
CA ALA A 185 18.10 2.62 -21.17
C ALA A 185 18.12 1.56 -22.28
N ASP A 186 18.77 0.41 -22.06
CA ASP A 186 18.76 -0.70 -23.02
C ASP A 186 17.33 -1.24 -23.21
N THR A 187 16.61 -1.42 -22.12
CA THR A 187 15.21 -1.88 -22.15
C THR A 187 14.32 -0.88 -22.90
N LEU A 188 14.44 0.42 -22.60
CA LEU A 188 13.67 1.46 -23.29
C LEU A 188 14.00 1.52 -24.80
N ARG A 189 15.28 1.37 -25.19
CA ARG A 189 15.65 1.27 -26.60
C ARG A 189 15.01 0.06 -27.29
N GLY A 190 14.98 -1.07 -26.60
CA GLY A 190 14.28 -2.28 -27.07
C GLY A 190 12.77 -2.05 -27.29
N PHE A 191 12.17 -1.10 -26.55
CA PHE A 191 10.79 -0.68 -26.72
C PHE A 191 10.59 0.47 -27.72
N GLY A 192 11.66 0.93 -28.38
CA GLY A 192 11.59 1.97 -29.41
C GLY A 192 11.73 3.42 -28.89
N TYR A 193 12.18 3.61 -27.65
CA TYR A 193 12.50 4.95 -27.12
C TYR A 193 13.96 5.30 -27.42
N LYS A 194 14.22 6.54 -27.85
CA LYS A 194 15.56 7.00 -28.25
C LYS A 194 16.32 7.60 -27.07
N VAL A 195 16.74 6.76 -26.14
CA VAL A 195 17.46 7.17 -24.93
C VAL A 195 18.95 6.79 -25.00
N GLY A 196 19.83 7.67 -24.50
CA GLY A 196 21.25 7.41 -24.33
C GLY A 196 21.56 6.61 -23.07
N SER A 197 22.77 6.04 -22.98
CA SER A 197 23.25 5.34 -21.79
C SER A 197 23.63 6.31 -20.65
N ASP A 198 23.89 7.55 -20.97
CA ASP A 198 24.43 8.60 -20.12
C ASP A 198 23.46 9.77 -19.86
N PHE A 199 22.17 9.58 -20.08
CA PHE A 199 21.16 10.66 -20.08
C PHE A 199 21.45 11.79 -21.08
N GLY A 200 22.09 11.50 -22.21
CA GLY A 200 22.42 12.48 -23.26
C GLY A 200 21.22 13.28 -23.78
N LEU A 201 21.51 14.25 -24.62
CA LEU A 201 20.51 15.15 -25.22
C LEU A 201 19.33 14.37 -25.82
N GLY A 202 18.11 14.71 -25.38
CA GLY A 202 16.87 14.06 -25.85
C GLY A 202 16.37 12.91 -24.97
N SER A 203 17.20 12.28 -24.12
CA SER A 203 16.75 11.18 -23.26
C SER A 203 15.62 11.58 -22.32
N MET A 204 15.66 12.78 -21.76
CA MET A 204 14.59 13.27 -20.88
C MET A 204 13.27 13.46 -21.64
N GLY A 205 13.30 13.94 -22.88
CA GLY A 205 12.12 14.01 -23.75
C GLY A 205 11.52 12.63 -24.04
N GLU A 206 12.34 11.62 -24.28
CA GLU A 206 11.89 10.24 -24.49
C GLU A 206 11.37 9.59 -23.20
N ILE A 207 11.96 9.89 -22.03
CA ILE A 207 11.42 9.45 -20.73
C ILE A 207 10.05 10.10 -20.51
N ARG A 208 9.87 11.40 -20.79
CA ARG A 208 8.55 12.06 -20.72
C ARG A 208 7.55 11.40 -21.68
N ARG A 209 7.97 11.04 -22.90
CA ARG A 209 7.11 10.31 -23.85
C ARG A 209 6.70 8.95 -23.27
N PHE A 210 7.63 8.18 -22.72
CA PHE A 210 7.35 6.92 -22.06
C PHE A 210 6.33 7.10 -20.93
N LEU A 211 6.54 8.06 -20.04
CA LEU A 211 5.62 8.33 -18.91
C LEU A 211 4.22 8.65 -19.42
N ASN A 212 4.10 9.57 -20.40
CA ASN A 212 2.80 9.96 -20.95
C ASN A 212 2.07 8.78 -21.61
N GLU A 213 2.76 7.99 -22.44
CA GLU A 213 2.16 6.84 -23.12
C GLU A 213 1.63 5.79 -22.11
N TRP A 214 2.36 5.57 -21.00
CA TRP A 214 1.97 4.57 -20.02
C TRP A 214 0.93 5.09 -19.02
N ILE A 215 0.96 6.38 -18.68
CA ILE A 215 -0.12 7.02 -17.93
C ILE A 215 -1.44 6.88 -18.69
N ASP A 216 -1.44 7.16 -19.99
CA ASP A 216 -2.66 7.03 -20.81
C ASP A 216 -3.12 5.58 -20.94
N ARG A 217 -2.20 4.64 -21.19
CA ARG A 217 -2.53 3.22 -21.38
C ARG A 217 -3.09 2.58 -20.12
N MET A 218 -2.51 2.86 -18.96
CA MET A 218 -2.94 2.34 -17.67
C MET A 218 -4.06 3.16 -17.05
N LYS A 219 -4.38 4.33 -17.61
CA LYS A 219 -5.22 5.37 -16.98
C LYS A 219 -4.72 5.63 -15.55
N ALA A 220 -3.41 5.80 -15.41
CA ALA A 220 -2.74 5.81 -14.11
C ALA A 220 -3.23 6.98 -13.25
N LEU A 221 -3.62 6.69 -12.02
CA LEU A 221 -4.09 7.69 -11.06
C LEU A 221 -2.95 8.55 -10.51
N TYR A 222 -1.76 7.98 -10.42
CA TYR A 222 -0.54 8.66 -10.00
C TYR A 222 0.70 7.92 -10.51
N VAL A 223 1.87 8.54 -10.37
CA VAL A 223 3.16 7.91 -10.63
C VAL A 223 3.80 7.56 -9.28
N ALA A 224 4.36 6.35 -9.12
CA ALA A 224 4.88 5.87 -7.85
C ALA A 224 6.33 5.38 -7.91
N VAL A 225 7.05 5.59 -6.82
CA VAL A 225 8.41 5.08 -6.63
C VAL A 225 8.67 4.69 -5.17
N SER A 226 9.43 3.60 -4.96
CA SER A 226 9.99 3.25 -3.65
C SER A 226 11.44 3.72 -3.58
N ILE A 227 11.77 4.54 -2.59
CA ILE A 227 13.08 5.19 -2.45
C ILE A 227 13.80 4.68 -1.20
N THR A 228 15.12 4.54 -1.29
CA THR A 228 16.00 4.16 -0.18
C THR A 228 16.09 5.27 0.88
N PRO A 229 16.45 4.95 2.14
CA PRO A 229 16.47 5.95 3.21
C PRO A 229 17.57 7.01 3.08
N ASP A 230 18.61 6.75 2.29
CA ASP A 230 19.71 7.66 2.02
C ASP A 230 19.44 8.70 0.93
N TRP A 231 18.22 8.71 0.38
CA TRP A 231 17.79 9.67 -0.63
C TRP A 231 17.93 11.11 -0.17
N LYS A 232 18.51 11.92 -1.06
CA LYS A 232 18.64 13.36 -0.90
C LYS A 232 17.96 14.06 -2.07
N TYR A 233 17.38 15.22 -1.79
CA TYR A 233 16.76 16.04 -2.82
C TYR A 233 16.84 17.54 -2.46
N PRO A 234 17.22 18.42 -3.42
CA PRO A 234 17.94 18.05 -4.63
C PRO A 234 19.38 17.67 -4.37
N ASP A 235 19.98 16.90 -5.27
CA ASP A 235 21.41 16.62 -5.33
C ASP A 235 21.84 16.50 -6.81
N ASP A 236 23.13 16.25 -7.07
CA ASP A 236 23.67 16.13 -8.42
C ASP A 236 23.46 14.73 -9.04
N SER A 237 22.63 13.88 -8.45
CA SER A 237 22.41 12.51 -8.91
C SER A 237 21.57 12.45 -10.20
N ALA A 238 21.76 11.37 -10.94
CA ALA A 238 20.90 11.04 -12.09
C ALA A 238 19.42 10.92 -11.67
N MET A 239 19.15 10.43 -10.46
CA MET A 239 17.80 10.33 -9.90
C MET A 239 17.13 11.70 -9.79
N THR A 240 17.81 12.66 -9.15
CA THR A 240 17.31 14.04 -9.04
C THR A 240 17.05 14.64 -10.41
N ARG A 241 17.93 14.42 -11.37
CA ARG A 241 17.74 14.91 -12.73
C ARG A 241 16.51 14.31 -13.42
N VAL A 242 16.28 12.99 -13.33
CA VAL A 242 15.07 12.36 -13.88
C VAL A 242 13.81 12.89 -13.20
N ILE A 243 13.85 13.08 -11.88
CA ILE A 243 12.73 13.66 -11.15
C ILE A 243 12.42 15.05 -11.68
N GLN A 244 13.40 15.95 -11.73
CA GLN A 244 13.21 17.35 -12.11
C GLN A 244 12.88 17.55 -13.59
N GLU A 245 13.56 16.83 -14.48
CA GLU A 245 13.46 17.06 -15.92
C GLU A 245 12.40 16.18 -16.62
N ALA A 246 11.93 15.10 -15.97
CA ALA A 246 10.94 14.23 -16.60
C ALA A 246 9.69 14.01 -15.75
N ILE A 247 9.82 13.55 -14.50
CA ILE A 247 8.68 13.14 -13.71
C ILE A 247 7.83 14.35 -13.29
N LEU A 248 8.44 15.37 -12.69
CA LEU A 248 7.71 16.55 -12.22
C LEU A 248 6.97 17.30 -13.34
N PRO A 249 7.59 17.58 -14.50
CA PRO A 249 6.86 18.19 -15.60
C PRO A 249 5.65 17.37 -16.06
N VAL A 250 5.80 16.04 -16.22
CA VAL A 250 4.69 15.18 -16.67
C VAL A 250 3.58 15.11 -15.64
N THR A 251 3.91 14.93 -14.35
CA THR A 251 2.89 14.85 -13.28
C THR A 251 2.16 16.17 -13.08
N GLN A 252 2.83 17.31 -13.25
CA GLN A 252 2.23 18.63 -13.23
C GLN A 252 1.27 18.84 -14.43
N GLU A 253 1.74 18.58 -15.65
CA GLU A 253 0.93 18.71 -16.88
C GLU A 253 -0.32 17.83 -16.84
N ARG A 254 -0.20 16.61 -16.29
CA ARG A 254 -1.30 15.66 -16.14
C ARG A 254 -2.17 15.90 -14.91
N ASN A 255 -1.76 16.82 -14.05
CA ASN A 255 -2.42 17.10 -12.76
C ASN A 255 -2.61 15.85 -11.87
N ILE A 256 -1.66 14.89 -11.92
CA ILE A 256 -1.66 13.67 -11.13
C ILE A 256 -0.55 13.70 -10.08
N PRO A 257 -0.72 13.02 -8.94
CA PRO A 257 0.33 13.00 -7.91
C PRO A 257 1.59 12.25 -8.33
N PHE A 258 2.74 12.69 -7.78
CA PHE A 258 3.95 11.88 -7.67
C PHE A 258 4.02 11.29 -6.27
N ALA A 259 3.88 9.97 -6.16
CA ALA A 259 3.88 9.23 -4.91
C ALA A 259 5.29 8.72 -4.58
N VAL A 260 5.83 9.17 -3.45
CA VAL A 260 7.17 8.83 -2.99
C VAL A 260 7.08 8.01 -1.71
N MET A 261 7.52 6.75 -1.78
CA MET A 261 7.48 5.79 -0.69
C MET A 261 8.92 5.56 -0.20
N ILE A 262 9.27 6.09 0.99
CA ILE A 262 10.67 6.28 1.39
C ILE A 262 11.05 5.35 2.55
N GLY A 263 12.26 4.76 2.47
CA GLY A 263 12.88 4.09 3.59
C GLY A 263 13.18 2.60 3.40
N VAL A 264 13.04 2.05 2.19
CA VAL A 264 13.34 0.63 1.93
C VAL A 264 14.84 0.38 1.92
N GLN A 265 15.32 -0.54 2.76
CA GLN A 265 16.65 -1.15 2.67
C GLN A 265 16.52 -2.55 2.10
N ARG A 266 17.00 -2.74 0.86
CA ARG A 266 16.91 -4.02 0.18
C ARG A 266 17.92 -5.01 0.72
N GLN A 267 17.47 -6.25 0.95
CA GLN A 267 18.29 -7.42 1.24
C GLN A 267 19.34 -7.21 2.33
N VAL A 268 18.93 -6.63 3.47
CA VAL A 268 19.78 -6.56 4.67
C VAL A 268 20.25 -7.97 5.06
N ASN A 269 19.41 -8.97 4.82
CA ASN A 269 19.83 -10.38 4.79
C ASN A 269 19.59 -10.96 3.38
N PRO A 270 20.62 -10.98 2.50
CA PRO A 270 20.46 -11.45 1.11
C PRO A 270 20.02 -12.91 1.01
N GLN A 271 20.33 -13.74 2.00
CA GLN A 271 19.98 -15.16 2.00
C GLN A 271 18.46 -15.39 2.19
N LEU A 272 17.75 -14.42 2.76
CA LEU A 272 16.29 -14.43 2.86
C LEU A 272 15.58 -13.92 1.60
N ARG A 273 16.31 -13.49 0.57
CA ARG A 273 15.77 -12.91 -0.68
C ARG A 273 14.83 -11.72 -0.35
N LEU A 274 13.59 -11.72 -0.88
CA LEU A 274 12.58 -10.67 -0.59
C LEU A 274 12.24 -10.59 0.91
N ALA A 275 12.25 -11.70 1.63
CA ALA A 275 12.02 -11.71 3.08
C ALA A 275 13.19 -11.09 3.89
N GLY A 276 14.29 -10.78 3.25
CA GLY A 276 15.48 -10.13 3.84
C GLY A 276 15.49 -8.61 3.70
N ASP A 277 14.46 -8.00 3.11
CA ASP A 277 14.32 -6.55 3.06
C ASP A 277 14.04 -5.98 4.46
N SER A 278 14.46 -4.74 4.68
CA SER A 278 14.34 -4.01 5.94
C SER A 278 14.02 -2.53 5.70
N LEU A 279 14.15 -1.73 6.72
CA LEU A 279 13.87 -0.29 6.68
C LEU A 279 15.02 0.55 7.24
N GLY A 280 15.06 1.82 6.85
CA GLY A 280 15.95 2.81 7.43
C GLY A 280 15.26 4.15 7.62
N LYS A 281 15.75 4.93 8.58
CA LYS A 281 15.33 6.33 8.79
C LYS A 281 15.86 7.19 7.64
N ALA A 282 15.00 8.05 7.08
CA ALA A 282 15.33 8.94 5.99
C ALA A 282 15.38 10.42 6.44
N ASP A 283 15.98 11.28 5.61
CA ASP A 283 16.00 12.74 5.84
C ASP A 283 14.68 13.37 5.36
N ILE A 284 13.89 13.87 6.28
CA ILE A 284 12.62 14.54 5.98
C ILE A 284 12.81 15.85 5.19
N ASN A 285 13.99 16.49 5.28
CA ASN A 285 14.26 17.71 4.54
C ASN A 285 14.24 17.50 3.02
N ALA A 286 14.51 16.28 2.54
CA ALA A 286 14.37 15.97 1.13
C ALA A 286 12.92 16.11 0.66
N VAL A 287 11.95 15.66 1.48
CA VAL A 287 10.52 15.82 1.21
C VAL A 287 10.12 17.30 1.28
N ALA A 288 10.57 18.01 2.30
CA ALA A 288 10.27 19.44 2.46
C ALA A 288 10.77 20.26 1.25
N ARG A 289 12.01 20.04 0.80
CA ARG A 289 12.57 20.72 -0.38
C ARG A 289 11.84 20.32 -1.68
N LEU A 290 11.45 19.06 -1.81
CA LEU A 290 10.66 18.61 -2.97
C LEU A 290 9.35 19.41 -3.07
N CYS A 291 8.63 19.55 -1.97
CA CYS A 291 7.36 20.27 -1.93
C CYS A 291 7.53 21.79 -2.12
N GLU A 292 8.55 22.39 -1.45
CA GLU A 292 8.83 23.81 -1.50
C GLU A 292 9.21 24.29 -2.90
N GLN A 293 10.08 23.53 -3.58
CA GLN A 293 10.59 23.90 -4.90
C GLN A 293 9.60 23.62 -6.04
N ASN A 294 8.54 22.85 -5.77
CA ASN A 294 7.57 22.44 -6.77
C ASN A 294 6.12 22.63 -6.25
N PRO A 295 5.70 23.86 -5.97
CA PRO A 295 4.41 24.15 -5.32
C PRO A 295 3.20 23.75 -6.16
N ASP A 296 3.34 23.69 -7.47
CA ASP A 296 2.26 23.33 -8.41
C ASP A 296 2.13 21.82 -8.66
N ASN A 297 3.07 21.01 -8.14
CA ASN A 297 2.99 19.54 -8.19
C ASN A 297 2.23 19.00 -6.98
N LYS A 298 1.54 17.89 -7.17
CA LYS A 298 0.92 17.10 -6.09
C LYS A 298 1.85 15.99 -5.64
N PHE A 299 2.08 15.88 -4.34
CA PHE A 299 2.91 14.83 -3.76
C PHE A 299 2.11 13.96 -2.80
N MET A 300 2.27 12.65 -2.93
CA MET A 300 1.80 11.67 -1.96
C MET A 300 3.00 11.04 -1.29
N VAL A 301 3.08 11.06 0.04
CA VAL A 301 4.25 10.51 0.75
C VAL A 301 3.81 9.54 1.84
N THR A 302 4.50 8.41 1.90
CA THR A 302 4.55 7.51 3.03
C THR A 302 6.01 7.14 3.33
N MET A 303 6.36 7.01 4.60
CA MET A 303 7.71 6.64 5.03
C MET A 303 7.66 5.36 5.85
N LEU A 304 8.67 4.51 5.67
CA LEU A 304 8.67 3.17 6.25
C LEU A 304 9.12 3.13 7.71
N SER A 305 10.00 4.07 8.11
CA SER A 305 10.48 4.16 9.49
C SER A 305 9.44 4.81 10.41
N ARG A 306 9.20 4.17 11.57
CA ARG A 306 8.38 4.74 12.65
C ARG A 306 8.94 6.08 13.12
N GLU A 307 10.25 6.20 13.20
CA GLU A 307 10.98 7.38 13.68
C GLU A 307 10.76 8.62 12.80
N ASN A 308 10.38 8.44 11.53
CA ASN A 308 10.07 9.56 10.63
C ASN A 308 8.64 10.10 10.77
N GLN A 309 7.72 9.37 11.39
CA GLN A 309 6.28 9.68 11.28
C GLN A 309 5.91 11.02 11.89
N HIS A 310 6.50 11.40 13.03
CA HIS A 310 6.23 12.70 13.65
C HIS A 310 6.73 13.86 12.77
N GLU A 311 7.98 13.81 12.34
CA GLU A 311 8.57 14.83 11.45
C GLU A 311 7.77 14.95 10.14
N LEU A 312 7.34 13.82 9.57
CA LEU A 312 6.52 13.80 8.36
C LEU A 312 5.17 14.50 8.57
N CYS A 313 4.48 14.25 9.68
CA CYS A 313 3.21 14.91 10.00
C CYS A 313 3.41 16.43 10.21
N VAL A 314 4.47 16.84 10.92
CA VAL A 314 4.78 18.26 11.13
C VAL A 314 5.10 18.96 9.81
N THR A 315 5.83 18.29 8.92
CA THR A 315 6.15 18.79 7.57
C THR A 315 4.89 18.91 6.73
N ALA A 316 4.04 17.88 6.70
CA ALA A 316 2.80 17.89 5.91
C ALA A 316 1.85 19.03 6.27
N ARG A 317 1.83 19.47 7.53
CA ARG A 317 1.05 20.66 7.95
C ARG A 317 1.48 21.96 7.26
N LYS A 318 2.67 21.99 6.64
CA LYS A 318 3.27 23.21 6.07
C LYS A 318 3.12 23.30 4.55
N PHE A 319 2.78 22.18 3.90
CA PHE A 319 2.73 22.08 2.45
C PHE A 319 1.37 21.58 1.97
N PRO A 320 0.54 22.46 1.35
CA PRO A 320 -0.79 22.07 0.84
C PRO A 320 -0.70 21.03 -0.29
N ASN A 321 0.44 20.94 -0.97
CA ASN A 321 0.71 20.00 -2.04
C ASN A 321 1.26 18.64 -1.54
N LEU A 322 1.32 18.41 -0.22
CA LEU A 322 1.80 17.16 0.40
C LEU A 322 0.67 16.40 1.09
N PHE A 323 0.32 15.24 0.56
CA PHE A 323 -0.69 14.35 1.09
C PHE A 323 -0.09 13.09 1.71
N LEU A 324 -0.46 12.77 2.96
CA LEU A 324 0.02 11.58 3.65
C LEU A 324 -0.95 10.42 3.49
N PHE A 325 -0.41 9.24 3.20
CA PHE A 325 -1.22 8.06 2.98
C PHE A 325 -0.68 6.79 3.62
N GLY A 326 -1.56 6.10 4.30
CA GLY A 326 -1.40 4.73 4.77
C GLY A 326 -0.28 4.49 5.78
N CYS A 327 -0.22 3.25 6.20
CA CYS A 327 0.84 2.66 7.02
C CYS A 327 1.54 1.61 6.18
N TRP A 328 2.62 2.02 5.52
CA TRP A 328 3.27 1.19 4.51
C TRP A 328 4.06 0.03 5.10
N TRP A 329 3.95 -1.15 4.50
CA TRP A 329 4.74 -2.36 4.69
C TRP A 329 4.94 -2.74 6.19
N PHE A 330 6.15 -2.52 6.76
CA PHE A 330 6.48 -2.85 8.16
C PHE A 330 5.71 -2.04 9.20
N LEU A 331 5.05 -0.97 8.81
CA LEU A 331 4.16 -0.21 9.67
C LEU A 331 2.72 -0.75 9.66
N ASN A 332 2.42 -1.72 8.79
CA ASN A 332 1.09 -2.26 8.61
C ASN A 332 0.78 -3.34 9.66
N ASN A 333 0.80 -2.94 10.93
CA ASN A 333 0.38 -3.75 12.07
C ASN A 333 -0.43 -2.89 13.06
N PRO A 334 -1.33 -3.48 13.86
CA PRO A 334 -2.29 -2.75 14.67
C PRO A 334 -1.70 -1.67 15.57
N SER A 335 -0.61 -1.96 16.26
CA SER A 335 0.01 -1.01 17.20
C SER A 335 0.53 0.24 16.50
N LEU A 336 1.18 0.09 15.35
CA LEU A 336 1.71 1.22 14.58
C LEU A 336 0.60 1.94 13.80
N ILE A 337 -0.39 1.23 13.28
CA ILE A 337 -1.56 1.85 12.66
C ILE A 337 -2.28 2.74 13.69
N GLU A 338 -2.45 2.27 14.94
CA GLU A 338 -3.06 3.07 16.01
C GLU A 338 -2.25 4.33 16.31
N GLU A 339 -0.95 4.18 16.56
CA GLU A 339 -0.04 5.30 16.87
C GLU A 339 -0.06 6.36 15.75
N MET A 340 0.10 5.92 14.50
CA MET A 340 0.15 6.85 13.37
C MET A 340 -1.19 7.50 13.06
N THR A 341 -2.28 6.74 13.13
CA THR A 341 -3.62 7.31 12.90
C THR A 341 -3.92 8.37 13.95
N ARG A 342 -3.60 8.12 15.22
CA ARG A 342 -3.77 9.07 16.32
C ARG A 342 -2.95 10.34 16.10
N MET A 343 -1.66 10.20 15.82
CA MET A 343 -0.75 11.31 15.55
C MET A 343 -1.21 12.14 14.36
N ARG A 344 -1.63 11.50 13.27
CA ARG A 344 -2.12 12.19 12.06
C ARG A 344 -3.43 12.92 12.32
N MET A 345 -4.37 12.35 13.08
CA MET A 345 -5.58 13.05 13.49
C MET A 345 -5.28 14.29 14.33
N GLU A 346 -4.32 14.21 15.26
CA GLU A 346 -3.92 15.32 16.11
C GLU A 346 -3.20 16.45 15.37
N LEU A 347 -2.43 16.11 14.34
CA LEU A 347 -1.61 17.08 13.59
C LEU A 347 -2.22 17.55 12.27
N LEU A 348 -3.00 16.72 11.60
CA LEU A 348 -3.55 16.98 10.25
C LEU A 348 -5.09 17.00 10.23
N GLY A 349 -5.75 16.70 11.35
CA GLY A 349 -7.20 16.63 11.41
C GLY A 349 -7.74 15.51 10.53
N THR A 350 -8.49 15.87 9.48
CA THR A 350 -9.12 14.88 8.58
C THR A 350 -8.44 14.80 7.21
N SER A 351 -7.31 15.50 6.99
CA SER A 351 -6.68 15.68 5.67
C SER A 351 -5.59 14.65 5.37
N PHE A 352 -5.88 13.34 5.51
CA PHE A 352 -4.98 12.25 5.19
C PHE A 352 -5.74 10.94 4.97
N VAL A 353 -5.07 9.89 4.50
CA VAL A 353 -5.62 8.53 4.49
C VAL A 353 -4.88 7.68 5.54
N PRO A 354 -5.59 7.11 6.54
CA PRO A 354 -4.93 6.39 7.64
C PRO A 354 -4.27 5.10 7.22
N GLN A 355 -4.80 4.40 6.20
CA GLN A 355 -4.33 3.07 5.84
C GLN A 355 -4.49 2.76 4.36
N HIS A 356 -3.59 1.94 3.83
CA HIS A 356 -3.71 1.15 2.61
C HIS A 356 -3.25 -0.28 2.89
N SER A 357 -3.74 -1.25 2.13
CA SER A 357 -3.45 -2.65 2.47
C SER A 357 -2.03 -3.10 2.12
N ASP A 358 -1.45 -2.57 1.07
CA ASP A 358 -0.17 -3.04 0.51
C ASP A 358 -0.19 -4.56 0.22
N CYS A 359 -1.36 -5.10 -0.13
CA CYS A 359 -1.54 -6.53 -0.39
C CYS A 359 -0.83 -6.96 -1.67
N ARG A 360 -0.20 -8.13 -1.62
CA ARG A 360 0.34 -8.84 -2.80
C ARG A 360 -0.46 -10.08 -3.15
N ILE A 361 -1.12 -10.66 -2.17
CA ILE A 361 -1.94 -11.85 -2.31
C ILE A 361 -3.38 -11.40 -2.09
N LEU A 362 -4.29 -11.79 -2.99
CA LEU A 362 -5.67 -11.33 -2.99
C LEU A 362 -6.34 -11.49 -1.61
N ASP A 363 -6.17 -12.64 -1.00
CA ASP A 363 -6.79 -13.00 0.27
C ASP A 363 -6.36 -12.07 1.44
N GLN A 364 -5.17 -11.47 1.35
CA GLN A 364 -4.68 -10.55 2.38
C GLN A 364 -5.59 -9.34 2.56
N LEU A 365 -6.32 -8.95 1.53
CA LEU A 365 -7.24 -7.81 1.57
C LEU A 365 -8.26 -7.96 2.72
N VAL A 366 -8.73 -9.19 2.95
CA VAL A 366 -9.72 -9.51 3.99
C VAL A 366 -9.20 -9.13 5.38
N TYR A 367 -8.02 -9.63 5.77
CA TYR A 367 -7.54 -9.37 7.12
C TYR A 367 -6.97 -7.97 7.29
N LYS A 368 -6.32 -7.43 6.27
CA LYS A 368 -5.75 -6.08 6.32
C LYS A 368 -6.82 -5.05 6.64
N TRP A 369 -7.98 -5.14 5.99
CA TRP A 369 -9.07 -4.21 6.27
C TRP A 369 -9.89 -4.58 7.51
N ASP A 370 -10.09 -5.86 7.83
CA ASP A 370 -10.75 -6.25 9.09
C ASP A 370 -9.99 -5.72 10.32
N HIS A 371 -8.66 -5.84 10.30
CA HIS A 371 -7.83 -5.39 11.42
C HIS A 371 -7.70 -3.86 11.46
N SER A 372 -7.46 -3.22 10.31
CA SER A 372 -7.27 -1.77 10.23
C SER A 372 -8.52 -0.99 10.59
N ARG A 373 -9.71 -1.44 10.16
CA ARG A 373 -10.99 -0.79 10.51
C ARG A 373 -11.20 -0.73 12.00
N LYS A 374 -10.89 -1.81 12.75
CA LYS A 374 -11.00 -1.86 14.20
C LYS A 374 -10.12 -0.82 14.88
N VAL A 375 -8.90 -0.67 14.39
CA VAL A 375 -7.93 0.31 14.91
C VAL A 375 -8.37 1.74 14.58
N ILE A 376 -8.77 1.99 13.34
CA ILE A 376 -9.26 3.31 12.90
C ILE A 376 -10.49 3.72 13.72
N ALA A 377 -11.46 2.80 13.88
CA ALA A 377 -12.65 3.06 14.68
C ALA A 377 -12.33 3.39 16.15
N LYS A 378 -11.36 2.66 16.74
CA LYS A 378 -10.89 2.94 18.11
C LYS A 378 -10.34 4.36 18.23
N VAL A 379 -9.41 4.75 17.33
CA VAL A 379 -8.79 6.08 17.39
C VAL A 379 -9.81 7.18 17.13
N MET A 380 -10.70 6.99 16.14
CA MET A 380 -11.80 7.94 15.89
C MET A 380 -12.69 8.09 17.13
N THR A 381 -13.03 6.98 17.80
CA THR A 381 -13.86 7.02 19.02
C THR A 381 -13.21 7.88 20.10
N ASP A 382 -11.93 7.63 20.39
CA ASP A 382 -11.20 8.42 21.38
C ASP A 382 -11.22 9.91 21.03
N LYS A 383 -10.92 10.27 19.78
CA LYS A 383 -10.85 11.67 19.35
C LYS A 383 -12.20 12.37 19.30
N PHE A 384 -13.26 11.70 18.89
CA PHE A 384 -14.60 12.29 18.90
C PHE A 384 -15.18 12.41 20.31
N VAL A 385 -14.84 11.47 21.22
CA VAL A 385 -15.18 11.60 22.65
C VAL A 385 -14.41 12.76 23.28
N ASP A 386 -13.12 12.94 23.00
CA ASP A 386 -12.34 14.12 23.43
C ASP A 386 -13.00 15.42 22.95
N LEU A 387 -13.41 15.47 21.68
CA LEU A 387 -14.07 16.62 21.07
C LEU A 387 -15.42 16.95 21.76
N ALA A 388 -16.24 15.94 22.04
CA ALA A 388 -17.50 16.08 22.76
C ALA A 388 -17.26 16.54 24.20
N THR A 389 -16.24 16.02 24.88
CA THR A 389 -15.83 16.43 26.24
C THR A 389 -15.38 17.88 26.26
N GLY A 390 -14.74 18.36 25.19
CA GLY A 390 -14.39 19.76 24.98
C GLY A 390 -15.58 20.69 24.70
N GLY A 391 -16.79 20.16 24.63
CA GLY A 391 -18.03 20.93 24.44
C GLY A 391 -18.52 21.03 23.00
N TRP A 392 -17.84 20.39 22.04
CA TRP A 392 -18.30 20.38 20.64
C TRP A 392 -19.53 19.47 20.46
N PRO A 393 -20.61 19.93 19.81
CA PRO A 393 -21.80 19.12 19.59
C PRO A 393 -21.58 18.10 18.47
N VAL A 394 -20.93 16.98 18.81
CA VAL A 394 -20.66 15.88 17.86
C VAL A 394 -21.96 15.35 17.27
N THR A 395 -21.99 15.20 15.95
CA THR A 395 -23.14 14.68 15.21
C THR A 395 -22.80 13.37 14.50
N GLN A 396 -23.82 12.53 14.26
CA GLN A 396 -23.66 11.30 13.48
C GLN A 396 -23.19 11.61 12.03
N GLU A 397 -23.62 12.76 11.49
CA GLU A 397 -23.24 13.18 10.14
C GLU A 397 -21.76 13.53 10.03
N GLU A 398 -21.19 14.22 11.04
CA GLU A 398 -19.74 14.48 11.10
C GLU A 398 -18.94 13.19 11.18
N VAL A 399 -19.40 12.22 12.00
CA VAL A 399 -18.77 10.90 12.12
C VAL A 399 -18.77 10.17 10.78
N LYS A 400 -19.92 10.10 10.08
CA LYS A 400 -20.05 9.47 8.77
C LYS A 400 -19.16 10.12 7.73
N ARG A 401 -19.15 11.46 7.67
CA ARG A 401 -18.33 12.24 6.73
C ARG A 401 -16.84 11.97 6.96
N THR A 402 -16.40 11.95 8.23
CA THR A 402 -14.99 11.68 8.57
C THR A 402 -14.60 10.25 8.24
N ALA A 403 -15.42 9.26 8.55
CA ALA A 403 -15.15 7.87 8.21
C ALA A 403 -15.07 7.67 6.68
N LYS A 404 -15.98 8.29 5.93
CA LYS A 404 -15.97 8.27 4.47
C LYS A 404 -14.72 8.95 3.90
N GLY A 405 -14.33 10.10 4.47
CA GLY A 405 -13.09 10.78 4.11
C GLY A 405 -11.88 9.87 4.25
N TYR A 406 -11.71 9.22 5.39
CA TYR A 406 -10.55 8.36 5.66
C TYR A 406 -10.51 7.07 4.84
N LEU A 407 -11.65 6.52 4.46
CA LEU A 407 -11.73 5.23 3.78
C LEU A 407 -11.86 5.35 2.25
N SER A 408 -12.25 6.51 1.74
CA SER A 408 -12.48 6.74 0.30
C SER A 408 -12.21 8.19 -0.13
N ASP A 409 -13.06 9.13 0.29
CA ASP A 409 -13.20 10.44 -0.36
C ASP A 409 -11.93 11.31 -0.31
N ASN A 410 -11.11 11.22 0.75
CA ASN A 410 -9.90 12.05 0.87
C ASN A 410 -8.92 11.78 -0.27
N PHE A 411 -8.76 10.51 -0.64
CA PHE A 411 -7.89 10.17 -1.76
C PHE A 411 -8.52 10.59 -3.10
N GLU A 412 -9.79 10.27 -3.30
CA GLU A 412 -10.49 10.63 -4.55
C GLU A 412 -10.50 12.15 -4.78
N ASN A 413 -10.78 12.93 -3.73
CA ASN A 413 -10.74 14.39 -3.80
C ASN A 413 -9.34 14.93 -4.07
N TYR A 414 -8.30 14.33 -3.45
CA TYR A 414 -6.93 14.77 -3.69
C TYR A 414 -6.49 14.55 -5.13
N ILE A 415 -6.75 13.37 -5.70
CA ILE A 415 -6.41 13.13 -7.12
C ILE A 415 -7.24 13.99 -8.06
N ALA A 416 -8.52 14.24 -7.75
CA ALA A 416 -9.38 15.11 -8.54
C ALA A 416 -9.03 16.61 -8.42
N GLY A 417 -8.24 17.01 -7.41
CA GLY A 417 -7.91 18.41 -7.16
C GLY A 417 -9.09 19.22 -6.62
N THR A 418 -9.96 18.59 -5.83
CA THR A 418 -11.15 19.20 -5.23
C THR A 418 -11.00 19.39 -3.71
N VAL A 419 -9.78 19.26 -3.18
CA VAL A 419 -9.43 19.49 -1.77
C VAL A 419 -8.88 20.90 -1.62
#